data_83d48eb472cac2cd8aaafe25edc813fc
#
_entry.id   83d48eb472cac2cd8aaafe25edc813fc
#
_cell.length_a   1.000
_cell.length_b   1.000
_cell.length_c   1.000
_cell.angle_alpha   90.00
_cell.angle_beta   90.00
_cell.angle_gamma   90.00
#
_symmetry.space_group_name_H-M   'P 1'
#
loop_
_entity.id
_entity.type
_entity.pdbx_description
1 polymer ?
#
loop_
_entity_poly.entity_id
_entity_poly.type
_entity_poly.pdbx_seq_one_letter_code
_entity_poly.pdbx_strand_id
1 'polypeptide(L)'
;MELSVVLFQTDARTAQSLAEKLSQHVRYVHLARTCDEIRPHIVRHRAKVLVLDLENCCLSEVKRLHREFPDLSIVCTHRLADEELWTEALNQGAADMCEPRNTDGILRSVMRERAHGVAA
;
A
#
# COMPACT_ATOMS: atom_id res chain seq x y z
N MET A 1 5.40 -13.64 13.33
CA MET A 1 4.31 -13.52 12.35
C MET A 1 4.82 -12.78 11.12
N GLU A 2 4.58 -13.34 9.96
CA GLU A 2 5.15 -12.84 8.72
C GLU A 2 4.22 -11.85 8.03
N LEU A 3 4.78 -10.72 7.60
CA LEU A 3 4.03 -9.66 6.95
C LEU A 3 3.89 -9.94 5.46
N SER A 4 2.66 -9.91 4.95
CA SER A 4 2.35 -9.95 3.52
C SER A 4 1.92 -8.57 3.04
N VAL A 5 2.52 -8.12 1.96
CA VAL A 5 2.23 -6.81 1.35
C VAL A 5 1.74 -7.04 -0.07
N VAL A 6 0.64 -6.39 -0.44
CA VAL A 6 0.20 -6.31 -1.82
C VAL A 6 0.68 -4.98 -2.39
N LEU A 7 1.31 -5.01 -3.55
CA LEU A 7 1.85 -3.84 -4.20
C LEU A 7 1.19 -3.65 -5.56
N PHE A 8 0.53 -2.51 -5.74
CA PHE A 8 -0.03 -2.11 -7.01
C PHE A 8 0.62 -0.82 -7.49
N GLN A 9 1.45 -0.91 -8.52
CA GLN A 9 2.12 0.21 -9.19
C GLN A 9 2.10 -0.08 -10.67
N THR A 10 1.55 0.84 -11.45
CA THR A 10 1.42 0.64 -12.90
C THR A 10 2.73 0.88 -13.64
N ASP A 11 3.61 1.73 -13.12
CA ASP A 11 4.93 1.91 -13.71
C ASP A 11 5.82 0.72 -13.34
N ALA A 12 6.27 -0.03 -14.35
CA ALA A 12 7.02 -1.27 -14.13
C ALA A 12 8.33 -1.06 -13.38
N ARG A 13 9.03 0.04 -13.63
CA ARG A 13 10.29 0.34 -12.92
C ARG A 13 10.04 0.65 -11.46
N THR A 14 9.02 1.44 -11.18
CA THR A 14 8.63 1.77 -9.82
C THR A 14 8.20 0.51 -9.07
N ALA A 15 7.39 -0.32 -9.70
CA ALA A 15 6.93 -1.58 -9.11
C ALA A 15 8.12 -2.48 -8.75
N GLN A 16 9.07 -2.62 -9.67
CA GLN A 16 10.25 -3.45 -9.43
C GLN A 16 11.12 -2.90 -8.31
N SER A 17 11.41 -1.60 -8.33
CA SER A 17 12.22 -0.96 -7.29
C SER A 17 11.60 -1.12 -5.91
N LEU A 18 10.29 -0.90 -5.80
CA LEU A 18 9.58 -1.05 -4.54
C LEU A 18 9.53 -2.49 -4.09
N ALA A 19 9.27 -3.42 -5.01
CA ALA A 19 9.24 -4.84 -4.68
C ALA A 19 10.60 -5.31 -4.14
N GLU A 20 11.69 -4.91 -4.78
CA GLU A 20 13.02 -5.25 -4.32
C GLU A 20 13.33 -4.69 -2.94
N LYS A 21 13.00 -3.41 -2.74
CA LYS A 21 13.24 -2.74 -1.46
C LYS A 21 12.42 -3.39 -0.34
N LEU A 22 11.15 -3.62 -0.59
CA LEU A 22 10.25 -4.23 0.39
C LEU A 22 10.65 -5.67 0.71
N SER A 23 11.08 -6.43 -0.30
CA SER A 23 11.47 -7.83 -0.12
C SER A 23 12.70 -8.02 0.77
N GLN A 24 13.50 -6.97 0.95
CA GLN A 24 14.63 -7.00 1.89
C GLN A 24 14.18 -6.94 3.35
N HIS A 25 12.95 -6.51 3.60
CA HIS A 25 12.45 -6.23 4.96
C HIS A 25 11.18 -6.98 5.32
N VAL A 26 10.38 -7.39 4.33
CA VAL A 26 9.17 -8.16 4.56
C VAL A 26 9.26 -9.47 3.79
N ARG A 27 8.60 -10.48 4.30
CA ARG A 27 8.75 -11.82 3.75
C ARG A 27 8.02 -12.01 2.41
N TYR A 28 6.83 -11.45 2.29
CA TYR A 28 6.00 -11.68 1.11
C TYR A 28 5.57 -10.35 0.50
N VAL A 29 5.90 -10.15 -0.78
CA VAL A 29 5.43 -9.03 -1.58
C VAL A 29 4.72 -9.60 -2.79
N HIS A 30 3.44 -9.29 -2.94
CA HIS A 30 2.62 -9.79 -4.04
C HIS A 30 2.26 -8.63 -4.98
N LEU A 31 2.65 -8.74 -6.23
CA LEU A 31 2.40 -7.71 -7.23
C LEU A 31 1.02 -7.90 -7.85
N ALA A 32 0.19 -6.87 -7.75
CA ALA A 32 -1.06 -6.77 -8.50
C ALA A 32 -0.78 -5.95 -9.76
N ARG A 33 -1.23 -6.42 -10.91
CA ARG A 33 -1.01 -5.73 -12.19
C ARG A 33 -2.16 -4.83 -12.57
N THR A 34 -3.35 -5.10 -12.06
CA THR A 34 -4.55 -4.31 -12.31
C THR A 34 -5.27 -4.06 -11.00
N CYS A 35 -6.16 -3.07 -11.00
CA CYS A 35 -7.00 -2.81 -9.82
C CYS A 35 -7.83 -4.02 -9.43
N ASP A 36 -8.29 -4.79 -10.42
CA ASP A 36 -9.13 -5.96 -10.18
C ASP A 36 -8.38 -7.09 -9.45
N GLU A 37 -7.06 -7.13 -9.56
CA GLU A 37 -6.25 -8.14 -8.87
C GLU A 37 -5.97 -7.82 -7.41
N ILE A 38 -6.18 -6.57 -6.99
CA ILE A 38 -5.85 -6.12 -5.63
C ILE A 38 -6.61 -6.91 -4.58
N ARG A 39 -7.93 -6.91 -4.66
CA ARG A 39 -8.78 -7.58 -3.69
C ARG A 39 -8.51 -9.09 -3.60
N PRO A 40 -8.44 -9.84 -4.72
CA PRO A 40 -8.10 -11.26 -4.67
C PRO A 40 -6.75 -11.54 -3.99
N HIS A 41 -5.74 -10.72 -4.24
CA HIS A 41 -4.44 -10.87 -3.58
C HIS A 41 -4.52 -10.63 -2.07
N ILE A 42 -5.28 -9.62 -1.65
CA ILE A 42 -5.48 -9.35 -0.22
C ILE A 42 -6.11 -10.56 0.47
N VAL A 43 -7.17 -11.09 -0.10
CA VAL A 43 -7.89 -12.23 0.45
C VAL A 43 -7.01 -13.48 0.47
N ARG A 44 -6.40 -13.79 -0.68
CA ARG A 44 -5.60 -15.00 -0.84
C ARG A 44 -4.40 -15.06 0.10
N HIS A 45 -3.72 -13.95 0.26
CA HIS A 45 -2.47 -13.89 1.03
C HIS A 45 -2.64 -13.31 2.42
N ARG A 46 -3.88 -12.95 2.79
CA ARG A 46 -4.19 -12.33 4.10
C ARG A 46 -3.29 -11.12 4.34
N ALA A 47 -3.15 -10.27 3.32
CA ALA A 47 -2.25 -9.13 3.37
C ALA A 47 -2.69 -8.15 4.46
N LYS A 48 -1.71 -7.58 5.13
CA LYS A 48 -1.92 -6.56 6.17
C LYS A 48 -1.62 -5.15 5.66
N VAL A 49 -0.90 -5.05 4.56
CA VAL A 49 -0.51 -3.77 3.96
C VAL A 49 -0.77 -3.82 2.46
N LEU A 50 -1.32 -2.73 1.94
CA LEU A 50 -1.47 -2.50 0.51
C LEU A 50 -0.73 -1.20 0.17
N VAL A 51 0.19 -1.27 -0.79
CA VAL A 51 0.79 -0.08 -1.39
C VAL A 51 0.04 0.18 -2.68
N LEU A 52 -0.71 1.26 -2.74
CA LEU A 52 -1.69 1.55 -3.80
C LEU A 52 -1.30 2.75 -4.62
N ASP A 53 -1.14 2.53 -5.93
CA ASP A 53 -0.92 3.61 -6.90
C ASP A 53 -2.22 4.39 -7.12
N LEU A 54 -2.32 5.54 -6.48
CA LEU A 54 -3.52 6.37 -6.51
C LEU A 54 -3.69 7.10 -7.84
N GLU A 55 -2.66 7.17 -8.67
CA GLU A 55 -2.76 7.76 -10.01
C GLU A 55 -3.58 6.90 -10.96
N ASN A 56 -3.65 5.60 -10.68
CA ASN A 56 -4.35 4.63 -11.52
C ASN A 56 -5.49 3.93 -10.79
N CYS A 57 -5.85 4.45 -9.64
CA CYS A 57 -6.96 3.96 -8.82
C CYS A 57 -7.58 5.16 -8.11
N CYS A 58 -8.87 5.14 -7.86
CA CYS A 58 -9.54 6.31 -7.28
C CYS A 58 -9.64 6.23 -5.76
N LEU A 59 -9.89 7.39 -5.14
CA LEU A 59 -10.07 7.48 -3.69
C LEU A 59 -11.24 6.63 -3.18
N SER A 60 -12.27 6.44 -4.01
CA SER A 60 -13.40 5.58 -3.64
C SER A 60 -12.98 4.13 -3.41
N GLU A 61 -11.94 3.66 -4.13
CA GLU A 61 -11.38 2.33 -3.91
C GLU A 61 -10.71 2.22 -2.54
N VAL A 62 -10.02 3.28 -2.11
CA VAL A 62 -9.43 3.33 -0.76
C VAL A 62 -10.52 3.13 0.29
N LYS A 63 -11.61 3.89 0.15
CA LYS A 63 -12.75 3.81 1.07
C LYS A 63 -13.36 2.41 1.07
N ARG A 64 -13.57 1.83 -0.10
CA ARG A 64 -14.17 0.50 -0.23
C ARG A 64 -13.29 -0.57 0.39
N LEU A 65 -11.99 -0.54 0.12
CA LEU A 65 -11.03 -1.50 0.67
C LEU A 65 -10.90 -1.35 2.18
N HIS A 66 -10.90 -0.12 2.68
CA HIS A 66 -10.85 0.14 4.11
C HIS A 66 -12.09 -0.41 4.83
N ARG A 67 -13.24 -0.28 4.22
CA ARG A 67 -14.48 -0.84 4.79
C ARG A 67 -14.49 -2.35 4.79
N GLU A 68 -14.04 -2.95 3.70
CA GLU A 68 -14.03 -4.41 3.55
C GLU A 68 -12.94 -5.05 4.41
N PHE A 69 -11.80 -4.40 4.53
CA PHE A 69 -10.64 -4.90 5.28
C PHE A 69 -10.19 -3.87 6.31
N PRO A 70 -10.91 -3.78 7.46
CA PRO A 70 -10.61 -2.72 8.45
C PRO A 70 -9.19 -2.78 9.01
N ASP A 71 -8.58 -3.97 9.04
CA ASP A 71 -7.23 -4.16 9.57
C ASP A 71 -6.14 -3.94 8.52
N LEU A 72 -6.53 -3.69 7.27
CA LEU A 72 -5.58 -3.44 6.20
C LEU A 72 -5.03 -2.01 6.29
N SER A 73 -3.72 -1.88 6.27
CA SER A 73 -3.07 -0.57 6.19
C SER A 73 -2.85 -0.22 4.72
N ILE A 74 -3.40 0.88 4.26
CA ILE A 74 -3.31 1.31 2.86
C ILE A 74 -2.35 2.49 2.76
N VAL A 75 -1.19 2.26 2.12
CA VAL A 75 -0.21 3.30 1.84
C VAL A 75 -0.39 3.72 0.38
N CYS A 76 -0.85 4.93 0.16
CA CYS A 76 -1.09 5.44 -1.19
C CYS A 76 0.15 6.10 -1.76
N THR A 77 0.31 6.03 -3.08
CA THR A 77 1.38 6.72 -3.79
C THR A 77 0.81 7.61 -4.87
N HIS A 78 1.40 8.79 -5.05
CA HIS A 78 1.03 9.72 -6.10
C HIS A 78 2.19 10.69 -6.34
N ARG A 79 2.47 11.00 -7.63
CA ARG A 79 3.55 11.93 -7.96
C ARG A 79 3.30 13.34 -7.45
N LEU A 80 2.04 13.73 -7.36
CA LEU A 80 1.62 15.03 -6.84
C LEU A 80 1.05 14.88 -5.43
N ALA A 81 1.82 14.26 -4.55
CA ALA A 81 1.43 14.01 -3.17
C ALA A 81 1.41 15.32 -2.37
N ASP A 82 0.47 16.23 -2.70
CA ASP A 82 0.31 17.48 -2.00
C ASP A 82 -0.56 17.31 -0.75
N GLU A 83 -0.60 18.35 0.05
CA GLU A 83 -1.31 18.33 1.33
C GLU A 83 -2.81 18.04 1.17
N GLU A 84 -3.43 18.60 0.15
CA GLU A 84 -4.86 18.40 -0.10
C GLU A 84 -5.17 16.95 -0.43
N LEU A 85 -4.42 16.35 -1.35
CA LEU A 85 -4.61 14.95 -1.73
C LEU A 85 -4.30 14.02 -0.56
N TRP A 86 -3.26 14.33 0.19
CA TRP A 86 -2.89 13.57 1.38
C TRP A 86 -4.04 13.56 2.40
N THR A 87 -4.59 14.74 2.68
CA THR A 87 -5.72 14.86 3.60
C THR A 87 -6.94 14.05 3.12
N GLU A 88 -7.25 14.13 1.83
CA GLU A 88 -8.36 13.37 1.26
C GLU A 88 -8.14 11.86 1.37
N ALA A 89 -6.92 11.40 1.09
CA ALA A 89 -6.60 9.97 1.20
C ALA A 89 -6.75 9.47 2.63
N LEU A 90 -6.24 10.22 3.60
CA LEU A 90 -6.38 9.88 5.02
C LEU A 90 -7.85 9.83 5.45
N ASN A 91 -8.65 10.78 4.96
CA ASN A 91 -10.09 10.82 5.25
C ASN A 91 -10.83 9.60 4.70
N GLN A 92 -10.33 9.00 3.63
CA GLN A 92 -10.92 7.78 3.06
C GLN A 92 -10.41 6.50 3.72
N GLY A 93 -9.45 6.61 4.62
CA GLY A 93 -8.96 5.46 5.36
C GLY A 93 -7.52 5.05 5.06
N ALA A 94 -6.80 5.81 4.24
CA ALA A 94 -5.39 5.53 4.00
C ALA A 94 -4.57 5.79 5.25
N ALA A 95 -3.54 4.97 5.45
CA ALA A 95 -2.61 5.15 6.57
C ALA A 95 -1.57 6.22 6.27
N ASP A 96 -1.20 6.37 4.99
CA ASP A 96 -0.19 7.34 4.58
C ASP A 96 -0.28 7.61 3.09
N MET A 97 0.40 8.65 2.65
CA MET A 97 0.56 9.03 1.24
C MET A 97 2.02 9.38 1.01
N CYS A 98 2.62 8.80 -0.02
CA CYS A 98 4.03 9.03 -0.36
C CYS A 98 4.18 9.25 -1.86
N GLU A 99 5.28 9.86 -2.27
CA GLU A 99 5.65 9.87 -3.68
C GLU A 99 6.17 8.48 -4.07
N PRO A 100 5.89 8.00 -5.31
CA PRO A 100 6.31 6.65 -5.72
C PRO A 100 7.82 6.42 -5.65
N ARG A 101 8.61 7.48 -5.84
CA ARG A 101 10.08 7.39 -5.79
C ARG A 101 10.63 7.41 -4.37
N ASN A 102 9.83 7.78 -3.39
CA ASN A 102 10.23 7.83 -2.00
C ASN A 102 10.15 6.43 -1.39
N THR A 103 11.02 5.54 -1.84
CA THR A 103 11.01 4.14 -1.40
C THR A 103 11.26 4.01 0.10
N ASP A 104 12.11 4.86 0.66
CA ASP A 104 12.39 4.84 2.10
C ASP A 104 11.16 5.27 2.92
N GLY A 105 10.42 6.27 2.46
CA GLY A 105 9.19 6.69 3.11
C GLY A 105 8.11 5.61 3.07
N ILE A 106 7.96 4.96 1.92
CA ILE A 106 7.02 3.87 1.74
C ILE A 106 7.39 2.71 2.67
N LEU A 107 8.66 2.35 2.70
CA LEU A 107 9.15 1.28 3.57
C LEU A 107 8.88 1.61 5.04
N ARG A 108 9.13 2.84 5.47
CA ARG A 108 8.84 3.24 6.85
C ARG A 108 7.37 3.10 7.20
N SER A 109 6.48 3.48 6.27
CA SER A 109 5.03 3.34 6.48
C SER A 109 4.62 1.87 6.61
N VAL A 110 5.18 1.01 5.76
CA VAL A 110 4.94 -0.44 5.81
C VAL A 110 5.46 -1.03 7.12
N MET A 111 6.67 -0.67 7.52
CA MET A 111 7.29 -1.20 8.75
C MET A 111 6.62 -0.69 10.01
N ARG A 112 6.04 0.51 9.97
CA ARG A 112 5.25 1.05 11.08
C ARG A 112 4.06 0.15 11.37
N GLU A 113 3.39 -0.34 10.34
CA GLU A 113 2.27 -1.25 10.49
C GLU A 113 2.70 -2.58 11.10
N ARG A 114 3.89 -3.07 10.72
CA ARG A 114 4.47 -4.27 11.33
C ARG A 114 4.71 -4.07 12.83
N ALA A 115 5.23 -2.90 13.23
CA ALA A 115 5.48 -2.59 14.63
C ALA A 115 4.16 -2.55 15.43
N HIS A 116 3.09 -1.99 14.85
CA HIS A 116 1.77 -2.00 15.48
C HIS A 116 1.25 -3.42 15.65
N GLY A 117 1.44 -4.27 14.65
CA GLY A 117 1.05 -5.67 14.72
C GLY A 117 1.76 -6.43 15.83
N VAL A 118 3.04 -6.13 16.03
CA VAL A 118 3.84 -6.75 17.10
C VAL A 118 3.41 -6.23 18.48
N ALA A 119 3.07 -4.95 18.58
CA ALA A 119 2.65 -4.34 19.84
C ALA A 119 1.26 -4.81 20.30
N ALA A 120 0.46 -5.24 19.36
CA ALA A 120 -0.86 -5.76 19.67
C ALA A 120 -0.79 -7.22 20.13
#